data_046988266d6c7c8a0997c93e9ae9c6a6
#
_entry.id   046988266d6c7c8a0997c93e9ae9c6a6
#
_cell.length_a   1.000
_cell.length_b   1.000
_cell.length_c   1.000
_cell.angle_alpha   90.00
_cell.angle_beta   90.00
_cell.angle_gamma   90.00
#
_symmetry.space_group_name_H-M   'P 1'
#
loop_
_entity.id
_entity.type
_entity.pdbx_description
1 polymer ?
#
loop_
_entity_poly.entity_id
_entity_poly.type
_entity_poly.pdbx_seq_one_letter_code
_entity_poly.pdbx_strand_id
1 'polypeptide(L)'
;FTSCGIQVQLSSPSTFSKYETAAGMVMSDNICFPAKLVHSHIRNLTQQNVNRIFMPFVVFEKKDKQQQNSYNCPIVSGYSEVIKSVQEENIPIDAPAITFKDEALLYKQCNEYLKSLGVRDEVCKNAFSRALQEQYAFEEEIAAYNQQVLEEGRQKQKLIILLAGRPYHSDPLIQHKVSDMIAAMGVYVITDDIVRQQDISLEKTHYLSQWAFTNRILKATKWAAMQPSDVQYMQMTSFGCGPDAFLIDEVRNLLKRYGKNLTLLKIDDVNNIGSIKLRVRSLVESLNFSLQHSQTKAPEPFVSTAPFTRKDKKKKILAPFFTPFISPLIPSIMKVAGYEMETLPLSDTASCDWGLKYSNNEVCYPATLIVGDI
;
A
#
# COMPACT_ATOMS: atom_id res chain seq x y z
N PHE A 1 15.03 20.72 4.62
CA PHE A 1 16.51 20.71 4.63
C PHE A 1 17.09 21.89 3.86
N THR A 2 16.81 22.06 2.57
CA THR A 2 17.40 23.15 1.75
C THR A 2 17.13 24.54 2.31
N SER A 3 15.91 24.81 2.80
CA SER A 3 15.55 26.06 3.48
C SER A 3 16.28 26.25 4.83
N CYS A 4 16.89 25.20 5.36
CA CYS A 4 17.75 25.25 6.56
C CYS A 4 19.25 25.43 6.23
N GLY A 5 19.61 25.61 4.97
CA GLY A 5 21.01 25.68 4.52
C GLY A 5 21.72 24.33 4.45
N ILE A 6 20.99 23.23 4.54
CA ILE A 6 21.52 21.86 4.43
C ILE A 6 21.48 21.44 2.95
N GLN A 7 22.64 21.08 2.40
CA GLN A 7 22.71 20.51 1.06
C GLN A 7 22.09 19.12 1.05
N VAL A 8 21.19 18.87 0.09
CA VAL A 8 20.48 17.58 -0.05
C VAL A 8 20.94 16.90 -1.33
N GLN A 9 21.35 15.64 -1.19
CA GLN A 9 21.65 14.75 -2.28
C GLN A 9 20.65 13.60 -2.29
N LEU A 10 19.95 13.42 -3.41
CA LEU A 10 19.07 12.26 -3.60
C LEU A 10 19.84 11.11 -4.24
N SER A 11 19.46 9.89 -3.89
CA SER A 11 19.91 8.72 -4.64
C SER A 11 19.38 8.77 -6.07
N SER A 12 20.17 8.26 -7.00
CA SER A 12 19.75 8.21 -8.40
C SER A 12 18.60 7.20 -8.61
N PRO A 13 17.79 7.36 -9.67
CA PRO A 13 16.71 6.43 -9.98
C PRO A 13 17.14 4.97 -10.01
N SER A 14 16.24 4.06 -9.64
CA SER A 14 16.49 2.63 -9.61
C SER A 14 16.77 2.09 -11.00
N THR A 15 17.77 1.20 -11.09
CA THR A 15 18.06 0.40 -12.29
C THR A 15 18.42 -1.01 -11.88
N PHE A 16 18.20 -1.99 -12.77
CA PHE A 16 18.52 -3.38 -12.48
C PHE A 16 20.00 -3.57 -12.16
N SER A 17 20.89 -2.93 -12.90
CA SER A 17 22.34 -2.99 -12.66
C SER A 17 22.74 -2.49 -11.28
N LYS A 18 22.10 -1.43 -10.76
CA LYS A 18 22.35 -0.96 -9.37
C LYS A 18 21.81 -1.95 -8.35
N TYR A 19 20.64 -2.54 -8.60
CA TYR A 19 20.08 -3.55 -7.74
C TYR A 19 21.00 -4.77 -7.61
N GLU A 20 21.50 -5.30 -8.74
CA GLU A 20 22.44 -6.42 -8.75
C GLU A 20 23.68 -6.18 -7.89
N THR A 21 24.21 -4.94 -7.89
CA THR A 21 25.40 -4.61 -7.08
C THR A 21 25.13 -4.64 -5.57
N ALA A 22 23.88 -4.52 -5.14
CA ALA A 22 23.48 -4.49 -3.74
C ALA A 22 22.71 -5.76 -3.30
N ALA A 23 22.43 -6.69 -4.23
CA ALA A 23 21.61 -7.88 -3.95
C ALA A 23 22.20 -8.74 -2.83
N GLY A 24 23.52 -8.85 -2.72
CA GLY A 24 24.20 -9.58 -1.64
C GLY A 24 24.02 -9.01 -0.23
N MET A 25 23.54 -7.77 -0.10
CA MET A 25 23.23 -7.13 1.19
C MET A 25 21.80 -7.43 1.68
N VAL A 26 20.95 -8.01 0.82
CA VAL A 26 19.56 -8.34 1.16
C VAL A 26 19.53 -9.59 2.04
N MET A 27 19.07 -9.45 3.28
CA MET A 27 19.11 -10.52 4.27
C MET A 27 18.03 -11.60 4.10
N SER A 28 17.00 -11.34 3.31
CA SER A 28 15.89 -12.27 3.10
C SER A 28 15.32 -12.16 1.69
N ASP A 29 15.26 -13.27 0.98
CA ASP A 29 14.66 -13.36 -0.35
C ASP A 29 13.14 -13.16 -0.34
N ASN A 30 12.50 -13.41 0.80
CA ASN A 30 11.05 -13.30 0.95
C ASN A 30 10.53 -11.88 1.21
N ILE A 31 11.42 -10.90 1.32
CA ILE A 31 11.01 -9.50 1.48
C ILE A 31 10.53 -8.93 0.13
N CYS A 32 9.59 -8.00 0.16
CA CYS A 32 9.07 -7.37 -1.06
C CYS A 32 10.18 -6.64 -1.85
N PHE A 33 10.07 -6.63 -3.16
CA PHE A 33 11.07 -6.04 -4.05
C PHE A 33 11.39 -4.56 -3.74
N PRO A 34 10.42 -3.67 -3.41
CA PRO A 34 10.73 -2.31 -2.99
C PRO A 34 11.69 -2.21 -1.79
N ALA A 35 11.56 -3.12 -0.81
CA ALA A 35 12.48 -3.16 0.32
C ALA A 35 13.89 -3.61 -0.09
N LYS A 36 14.00 -4.56 -1.01
CA LYS A 36 15.29 -4.97 -1.59
C LYS A 36 15.99 -3.79 -2.28
N LEU A 37 15.25 -2.94 -3.00
CA LEU A 37 15.79 -1.78 -3.69
C LEU A 37 16.37 -0.71 -2.76
N VAL A 38 15.91 -0.62 -1.51
CA VAL A 38 16.46 0.34 -0.55
C VAL A 38 17.97 0.15 -0.38
N HIS A 39 18.45 -1.11 -0.36
CA HIS A 39 19.90 -1.38 -0.25
C HIS A 39 20.70 -0.75 -1.40
N SER A 40 20.17 -0.78 -2.62
CA SER A 40 20.85 -0.15 -3.77
C SER A 40 20.87 1.38 -3.69
N HIS A 41 19.82 1.99 -3.14
CA HIS A 41 19.78 3.44 -2.91
C HIS A 41 20.77 3.87 -1.83
N ILE A 42 20.85 3.12 -0.73
CA ILE A 42 21.83 3.39 0.33
C ILE A 42 23.25 3.28 -0.22
N ARG A 43 23.58 2.18 -0.91
CA ARG A 43 24.90 1.99 -1.55
C ARG A 43 25.22 3.11 -2.55
N ASN A 44 24.24 3.56 -3.32
CA ASN A 44 24.44 4.67 -4.24
C ASN A 44 24.77 5.98 -3.51
N LEU A 45 24.14 6.26 -2.36
CA LEU A 45 24.45 7.43 -1.55
C LEU A 45 25.82 7.34 -0.87
N THR A 46 26.21 6.17 -0.36
CA THR A 46 27.54 5.99 0.25
C THR A 46 28.67 6.26 -0.74
N GLN A 47 28.45 5.97 -2.02
CA GLN A 47 29.42 6.26 -3.10
C GLN A 47 29.49 7.74 -3.51
N GLN A 48 28.56 8.60 -3.04
CA GLN A 48 28.48 10.02 -3.41
C GLN A 48 29.10 10.97 -2.37
N ASN A 49 29.90 10.45 -1.43
CA ASN A 49 30.57 11.23 -0.38
C ASN A 49 29.61 12.09 0.48
N VAL A 50 28.41 11.57 0.76
CA VAL A 50 27.48 12.23 1.67
C VAL A 50 27.95 12.13 3.12
N ASN A 51 27.71 13.15 3.94
CA ASN A 51 28.12 13.17 5.34
C ASN A 51 27.24 12.27 6.23
N ARG A 52 25.96 12.12 5.88
CA ARG A 52 24.98 11.26 6.55
C ARG A 52 23.81 10.95 5.64
N ILE A 53 23.08 9.92 5.96
CA ILE A 53 21.89 9.47 5.23
C ILE A 53 20.68 9.65 6.14
N PHE A 54 19.66 10.34 5.67
CA PHE A 54 18.39 10.52 6.35
C PHE A 54 17.40 9.45 5.87
N MET A 55 17.03 8.53 6.75
CA MET A 55 16.08 7.43 6.48
C MET A 55 15.10 7.28 7.67
N PRO A 56 14.08 8.14 7.77
CA PRO A 56 13.19 8.18 8.92
C PRO A 56 12.29 6.95 9.04
N PHE A 57 11.86 6.64 10.27
CA PHE A 57 10.70 5.80 10.51
C PHE A 57 9.42 6.60 10.28
N VAL A 58 8.62 6.25 9.30
CA VAL A 58 7.34 6.89 9.08
C VAL A 58 6.23 5.93 9.52
N VAL A 59 5.72 6.11 10.75
CA VAL A 59 4.76 5.18 11.35
C VAL A 59 3.33 5.44 10.86
N PHE A 60 2.94 6.71 10.79
CA PHE A 60 1.59 7.11 10.38
C PHE A 60 1.63 8.11 9.24
N GLU A 61 0.71 7.93 8.30
CA GLU A 61 0.33 8.94 7.31
C GLU A 61 -0.83 9.81 7.82
N LYS A 62 -1.11 10.90 7.11
CA LYS A 62 -2.29 11.74 7.36
C LYS A 62 -3.56 10.89 7.23
N LYS A 63 -4.37 10.91 8.29
CA LYS A 63 -5.61 10.14 8.35
C LYS A 63 -6.79 10.96 7.84
N ASP A 64 -7.59 10.39 6.96
CA ASP A 64 -8.89 10.96 6.60
C ASP A 64 -9.91 10.79 7.75
N LYS A 65 -10.92 11.66 7.77
CA LYS A 65 -11.95 11.66 8.82
C LYS A 65 -12.67 10.33 9.02
N GLN A 66 -12.83 9.57 7.95
CA GLN A 66 -13.57 8.29 7.92
C GLN A 66 -12.69 7.05 8.15
N GLN A 67 -11.39 7.21 8.27
CA GLN A 67 -10.48 6.08 8.48
C GLN A 67 -10.31 5.81 9.98
N GLN A 68 -10.21 4.53 10.34
CA GLN A 68 -9.91 4.14 11.72
C GLN A 68 -8.44 4.41 12.06
N ASN A 69 -7.54 4.01 11.19
CA ASN A 69 -6.11 4.20 11.32
C ASN A 69 -5.45 4.51 9.97
N SER A 70 -4.17 4.89 10.02
CA SER A 70 -3.37 5.26 8.84
C SER A 70 -1.91 4.85 9.03
N TYR A 71 -1.69 3.61 9.45
CA TYR A 71 -0.34 3.07 9.63
C TYR A 71 0.35 2.84 8.28
N ASN A 72 1.66 3.04 8.28
CA ASN A 72 2.52 2.48 7.24
C ASN A 72 2.84 1.01 7.51
N CYS A 73 3.23 0.27 6.45
CA CYS A 73 3.64 -1.12 6.61
C CYS A 73 4.94 -1.22 7.43
N PRO A 74 5.26 -2.38 8.03
CA PRO A 74 6.46 -2.58 8.84
C PRO A 74 7.77 -2.21 8.14
N ILE A 75 7.84 -2.37 6.81
CA ILE A 75 9.02 -1.97 6.02
C ILE A 75 9.25 -0.47 6.10
N VAL A 76 8.22 0.34 5.88
CA VAL A 76 8.33 1.82 5.96
C VAL A 76 8.58 2.29 7.38
N SER A 77 8.01 1.61 8.37
CA SER A 77 8.10 1.99 9.78
C SER A 77 9.25 1.34 10.57
N GLY A 78 10.14 0.57 9.94
CA GLY A 78 11.19 -0.12 10.69
C GLY A 78 12.44 -0.53 9.92
N TYR A 79 12.46 -0.44 8.60
CA TYR A 79 13.53 -1.03 7.78
C TYR A 79 14.88 -0.31 7.89
N SER A 80 14.90 0.92 8.38
CA SER A 80 16.16 1.66 8.64
C SER A 80 17.09 0.94 9.62
N GLU A 81 16.55 0.20 10.59
CA GLU A 81 17.39 -0.59 11.51
C GLU A 81 17.99 -1.83 10.82
N VAL A 82 17.25 -2.44 9.90
CA VAL A 82 17.80 -3.53 9.06
C VAL A 82 18.94 -3.00 8.19
N ILE A 83 18.76 -1.86 7.56
CA ILE A 83 19.81 -1.22 6.75
C ILE A 83 21.05 -0.92 7.59
N LYS A 84 20.90 -0.34 8.79
CA LYS A 84 22.03 -0.07 9.70
C LYS A 84 22.81 -1.34 10.06
N SER A 85 22.14 -2.47 10.21
CA SER A 85 22.76 -3.72 10.61
C SER A 85 23.61 -4.37 9.52
N VAL A 86 23.39 -4.03 8.25
CA VAL A 86 24.10 -4.61 7.08
C VAL A 86 25.00 -3.60 6.36
N GLN A 87 25.02 -2.35 6.80
CA GLN A 87 25.88 -1.34 6.20
C GLN A 87 27.34 -1.54 6.64
N GLU A 88 28.23 -1.61 5.67
CA GLU A 88 29.66 -1.79 5.88
C GLU A 88 30.40 -0.45 6.00
N GLU A 89 29.88 0.62 5.41
CA GLU A 89 30.49 1.94 5.42
C GLU A 89 30.15 2.72 6.69
N ASN A 90 31.11 3.53 7.18
CA ASN A 90 30.98 4.35 8.40
C ASN A 90 30.19 5.66 8.19
N ILE A 91 29.21 5.69 7.30
CA ILE A 91 28.33 6.85 7.10
C ILE A 91 27.13 6.73 8.03
N PRO A 92 26.88 7.71 8.92
CA PRO A 92 25.73 7.68 9.82
C PRO A 92 24.41 7.61 9.07
N ILE A 93 23.54 6.67 9.44
CA ILE A 93 22.15 6.61 9.00
C ILE A 93 21.26 7.15 10.11
N ASP A 94 20.67 8.31 9.89
CA ASP A 94 19.73 8.93 10.81
C ASP A 94 18.33 8.43 10.56
N ALA A 95 17.73 7.83 11.58
CA ALA A 95 16.41 7.23 11.53
C ALA A 95 15.47 7.83 12.59
N PRO A 96 15.18 9.16 12.54
CA PRO A 96 14.22 9.71 13.48
C PRO A 96 12.82 9.18 13.23
N ALA A 97 12.04 8.99 14.30
CA ALA A 97 10.63 8.67 14.19
C ALA A 97 9.85 9.90 13.72
N ILE A 98 9.12 9.77 12.62
CA ILE A 98 8.29 10.83 12.04
C ILE A 98 6.87 10.31 11.83
N THR A 99 5.88 11.15 12.11
CA THR A 99 4.48 10.84 11.88
C THR A 99 3.75 12.00 11.22
N PHE A 100 2.96 11.70 10.19
CA PHE A 100 2.08 12.68 9.54
C PHE A 100 0.67 12.71 10.15
N LYS A 101 0.43 12.00 11.24
CA LYS A 101 -0.87 11.90 11.90
C LYS A 101 -1.39 13.26 12.38
N ASP A 102 -0.49 14.09 12.89
CA ASP A 102 -0.77 15.39 13.48
C ASP A 102 0.37 16.36 13.14
N GLU A 103 0.03 17.55 12.64
CA GLU A 103 1.02 18.54 12.18
C GLU A 103 1.88 19.10 13.31
N ALA A 104 1.32 19.25 14.53
CA ALA A 104 2.08 19.75 15.66
C ALA A 104 3.13 18.74 16.12
N LEU A 105 2.78 17.45 16.12
CA LEU A 105 3.72 16.38 16.41
C LEU A 105 4.76 16.22 15.32
N LEU A 106 4.37 16.31 14.04
CA LEU A 106 5.29 16.32 12.91
C LEU A 106 6.30 17.45 13.01
N TYR A 107 5.82 18.68 13.31
CA TYR A 107 6.71 19.83 13.52
C TYR A 107 7.69 19.56 14.67
N LYS A 108 7.19 19.06 15.81
CA LYS A 108 8.04 18.75 16.96
C LYS A 108 9.16 17.78 16.59
N GLN A 109 8.83 16.66 15.93
CA GLN A 109 9.79 15.64 15.54
C GLN A 109 10.82 16.17 14.51
N CYS A 110 10.36 16.92 13.51
CA CYS A 110 11.24 17.55 12.52
C CYS A 110 12.16 18.58 13.17
N ASN A 111 11.63 19.39 14.08
CA ASN A 111 12.40 20.42 14.77
C ASN A 111 13.46 19.82 15.70
N GLU A 112 13.12 18.77 16.46
CA GLU A 112 14.07 18.05 17.31
C GLU A 112 15.24 17.49 16.48
N TYR A 113 14.94 16.87 15.33
CA TYR A 113 15.95 16.36 14.44
C TYR A 113 16.82 17.48 13.83
N LEU A 114 16.21 18.54 13.29
CA LEU A 114 16.96 19.65 12.69
C LEU A 114 17.83 20.39 13.71
N LYS A 115 17.36 20.52 14.95
CA LYS A 115 18.18 21.06 16.06
C LYS A 115 19.40 20.20 16.36
N SER A 116 19.26 18.88 16.28
CA SER A 116 20.43 17.98 16.45
C SER A 116 21.48 18.17 15.36
N LEU A 117 21.09 18.75 14.22
CA LEU A 117 21.97 19.15 13.12
C LEU A 117 22.48 20.60 13.25
N GLY A 118 22.16 21.31 14.35
CA GLY A 118 22.60 22.68 14.60
C GLY A 118 21.71 23.76 13.97
N VAL A 119 20.53 23.45 13.48
CA VAL A 119 19.62 24.44 12.89
C VAL A 119 18.86 25.19 13.99
N ARG A 120 18.74 26.52 13.87
CA ARG A 120 18.04 27.37 14.84
C ARG A 120 16.53 27.25 14.73
N ASP A 121 15.81 27.36 15.83
CA ASP A 121 14.35 27.22 15.93
C ASP A 121 13.56 28.06 14.91
N GLU A 122 13.90 29.32 14.79
CA GLU A 122 13.21 30.23 13.85
C GLU A 122 13.33 29.76 12.40
N VAL A 123 14.51 29.25 12.03
CA VAL A 123 14.77 28.71 10.69
C VAL A 123 13.96 27.44 10.51
N CYS A 124 13.92 26.55 11.51
CA CYS A 124 13.13 25.32 11.48
C CYS A 124 11.64 25.60 11.25
N LYS A 125 11.05 26.55 11.99
CA LYS A 125 9.65 26.92 11.87
C LYS A 125 9.29 27.41 10.47
N ASN A 126 10.09 28.32 9.92
CA ASN A 126 9.86 28.84 8.58
C ASN A 126 10.05 27.78 7.49
N ALA A 127 11.08 26.94 7.63
CA ALA A 127 11.35 25.83 6.70
C ALA A 127 10.23 24.79 6.71
N PHE A 128 9.71 24.45 7.89
CA PHE A 128 8.60 23.52 8.05
C PHE A 128 7.32 24.03 7.38
N SER A 129 6.95 25.30 7.64
CA SER A 129 5.78 25.91 7.01
C SER A 129 5.86 25.88 5.49
N ARG A 130 7.01 26.25 4.92
CA ARG A 130 7.24 26.18 3.47
C ARG A 130 7.15 24.75 2.95
N ALA A 131 7.74 23.77 3.63
CA ALA A 131 7.70 22.38 3.24
C ALA A 131 6.27 21.82 3.20
N LEU A 132 5.41 22.19 4.17
CA LEU A 132 4.00 21.81 4.16
C LEU A 132 3.24 22.45 3.00
N GLN A 133 3.49 23.72 2.71
CA GLN A 133 2.86 24.40 1.57
C GLN A 133 3.23 23.73 0.25
N GLU A 134 4.49 23.40 0.05
CA GLU A 134 4.94 22.67 -1.15
C GLU A 134 4.31 21.27 -1.25
N GLN A 135 4.20 20.55 -0.12
CA GLN A 135 3.54 19.24 -0.10
C GLN A 135 2.07 19.33 -0.50
N TYR A 136 1.33 20.32 0.03
CA TYR A 136 -0.07 20.51 -0.32
C TYR A 136 -0.24 20.96 -1.77
N ALA A 137 0.60 21.88 -2.25
CA ALA A 137 0.58 22.31 -3.64
C ALA A 137 0.83 21.13 -4.60
N PHE A 138 1.80 20.27 -4.29
CA PHE A 138 2.06 19.06 -5.07
C PHE A 138 0.87 18.09 -5.07
N GLU A 139 0.20 17.90 -3.92
CA GLU A 139 -0.97 17.02 -3.84
C GLU A 139 -2.16 17.57 -4.68
N GLU A 140 -2.34 18.89 -4.70
CA GLU A 140 -3.35 19.55 -5.53
C GLU A 140 -3.02 19.44 -7.02
N GLU A 141 -1.78 19.69 -7.40
CA GLU A 141 -1.32 19.64 -8.79
C GLU A 141 -1.48 18.22 -9.37
N ILE A 142 -1.05 17.18 -8.66
CA ILE A 142 -1.17 15.81 -9.14
C ILE A 142 -2.64 15.35 -9.25
N ALA A 143 -3.50 15.78 -8.32
CA ALA A 143 -4.93 15.49 -8.40
C ALA A 143 -5.57 16.21 -9.59
N ALA A 144 -5.25 17.49 -9.80
CA ALA A 144 -5.74 18.27 -10.94
C ALA A 144 -5.28 17.71 -12.29
N TYR A 145 -4.01 17.27 -12.36
CA TYR A 145 -3.48 16.63 -13.57
C TYR A 145 -4.23 15.33 -13.91
N ASN A 146 -4.48 14.47 -12.92
CA ASN A 146 -5.28 13.25 -13.11
C ASN A 146 -6.69 13.58 -13.60
N GLN A 147 -7.32 14.62 -13.06
CA GLN A 147 -8.63 15.08 -13.49
C GLN A 147 -8.61 15.57 -14.94
N GLN A 148 -7.60 16.33 -15.33
CA GLN A 148 -7.41 16.78 -16.70
C GLN A 148 -7.28 15.60 -17.68
N VAL A 149 -6.47 14.61 -17.33
CA VAL A 149 -6.27 13.38 -18.14
C VAL A 149 -7.58 12.61 -18.29
N LEU A 150 -8.36 12.49 -17.23
CA LEU A 150 -9.68 11.86 -17.24
C LEU A 150 -10.64 12.57 -18.22
N GLU A 151 -10.71 13.90 -18.13
CA GLU A 151 -11.59 14.72 -18.98
C GLU A 151 -11.18 14.65 -20.46
N GLU A 152 -9.88 14.74 -20.72
CA GLU A 152 -9.36 14.61 -22.08
C GLU A 152 -9.66 13.23 -22.69
N GLY A 153 -9.48 12.15 -21.91
CA GLY A 153 -9.80 10.79 -22.33
C GLY A 153 -11.29 10.64 -22.69
N ARG A 154 -12.17 11.23 -21.88
CA ARG A 154 -13.62 11.24 -22.12
C ARG A 154 -14.02 12.03 -23.36
N GLN A 155 -13.47 13.23 -23.52
CA GLN A 155 -13.71 14.06 -24.70
C GLN A 155 -13.32 13.34 -25.99
N LYS A 156 -12.23 12.57 -25.95
CA LYS A 156 -11.76 11.77 -27.09
C LYS A 156 -12.41 10.39 -27.20
N GLN A 157 -13.35 10.06 -26.31
CA GLN A 157 -14.03 8.76 -26.26
C GLN A 157 -13.05 7.57 -26.20
N LYS A 158 -12.00 7.70 -25.38
CA LYS A 158 -10.95 6.67 -25.22
C LYS A 158 -11.15 5.91 -23.92
N LEU A 159 -10.64 4.68 -23.91
CA LEU A 159 -10.51 3.90 -22.70
C LEU A 159 -9.56 4.60 -21.73
N ILE A 160 -9.95 4.64 -20.46
CA ILE A 160 -9.18 5.21 -19.36
C ILE A 160 -8.92 4.10 -18.36
N ILE A 161 -7.67 3.90 -17.97
CA ILE A 161 -7.28 2.94 -16.93
C ILE A 161 -6.83 3.70 -15.70
N LEU A 162 -7.50 3.47 -14.56
CA LEU A 162 -6.99 3.83 -13.26
C LEU A 162 -5.96 2.77 -12.85
N LEU A 163 -4.68 3.16 -12.86
CA LEU A 163 -3.56 2.34 -12.43
C LEU A 163 -3.27 2.62 -10.95
N ALA A 164 -3.83 1.79 -10.08
CA ALA A 164 -3.67 1.92 -8.64
C ALA A 164 -2.42 1.19 -8.14
N GLY A 165 -1.83 1.72 -7.07
CA GLY A 165 -0.67 1.10 -6.45
C GLY A 165 -0.18 1.85 -5.22
N ARG A 166 0.92 1.39 -4.67
CA ARG A 166 1.63 2.09 -3.60
C ARG A 166 2.57 3.13 -4.18
N PRO A 167 3.00 4.14 -3.42
CA PRO A 167 3.87 5.21 -3.93
C PRO A 167 5.12 4.70 -4.67
N TYR A 168 5.72 3.61 -4.21
CA TYR A 168 6.91 3.05 -4.84
C TYR A 168 6.65 2.45 -6.25
N HIS A 169 5.38 2.20 -6.62
CA HIS A 169 5.05 1.79 -7.99
C HIS A 169 5.21 2.92 -9.02
N SER A 170 5.56 4.13 -8.61
CA SER A 170 6.02 5.19 -9.52
C SER A 170 7.51 5.08 -9.89
N ASP A 171 8.29 4.25 -9.18
CA ASP A 171 9.69 4.02 -9.51
C ASP A 171 9.83 3.34 -10.89
N PRO A 172 10.75 3.83 -11.77
CA PRO A 172 10.86 3.33 -13.14
C PRO A 172 11.20 1.83 -13.25
N LEU A 173 11.98 1.30 -12.29
CA LEU A 173 12.33 -0.11 -12.27
C LEU A 173 11.14 -0.96 -11.81
N ILE A 174 10.47 -0.55 -10.71
CA ILE A 174 9.33 -1.28 -10.16
C ILE A 174 8.14 -1.26 -11.14
N GLN A 175 7.89 -0.13 -11.79
CA GLN A 175 6.76 0.00 -12.70
C GLN A 175 6.94 -0.77 -14.01
N HIS A 176 8.17 -1.15 -14.40
CA HIS A 176 8.47 -1.79 -15.68
C HIS A 176 7.87 -1.07 -16.90
N LYS A 177 7.70 0.26 -16.83
CA LYS A 177 7.07 1.09 -17.88
C LYS A 177 5.63 0.68 -18.22
N VAL A 178 4.89 0.15 -17.26
CA VAL A 178 3.50 -0.30 -17.47
C VAL A 178 2.61 0.85 -17.94
N SER A 179 2.72 2.03 -17.34
CA SER A 179 1.96 3.22 -17.78
C SER A 179 2.27 3.61 -19.23
N ASP A 180 3.55 3.60 -19.62
CA ASP A 180 3.98 3.91 -20.98
C ASP A 180 3.43 2.88 -21.97
N MET A 181 3.45 1.59 -21.60
CA MET A 181 2.90 0.52 -22.45
C MET A 181 1.40 0.69 -22.67
N ILE A 182 0.64 1.07 -21.65
CA ILE A 182 -0.80 1.33 -21.73
C ILE A 182 -1.04 2.57 -22.61
N ALA A 183 -0.32 3.65 -22.37
CA ALA A 183 -0.46 4.90 -23.12
C ALA A 183 -0.11 4.72 -24.62
N ALA A 184 0.91 3.92 -24.93
CA ALA A 184 1.30 3.60 -26.30
C ALA A 184 0.20 2.86 -27.11
N MET A 185 -0.80 2.29 -26.44
CA MET A 185 -1.97 1.67 -27.06
C MET A 185 -3.15 2.66 -27.25
N GLY A 186 -2.93 3.96 -27.03
CA GLY A 186 -3.94 5.00 -27.15
C GLY A 186 -4.95 5.02 -25.99
N VAL A 187 -4.59 4.45 -24.85
CA VAL A 187 -5.38 4.42 -23.61
C VAL A 187 -4.88 5.51 -22.66
N TYR A 188 -5.80 6.21 -22.01
CA TYR A 188 -5.46 7.21 -21.01
C TYR A 188 -5.19 6.54 -19.67
N VAL A 189 -4.16 6.99 -18.94
CA VAL A 189 -3.77 6.43 -17.64
C VAL A 189 -3.90 7.50 -16.57
N ILE A 190 -4.68 7.21 -15.55
CA ILE A 190 -4.78 7.99 -14.31
C ILE A 190 -4.32 7.14 -13.13
N THR A 191 -3.91 7.78 -12.04
CA THR A 191 -3.45 7.10 -10.83
C THR A 191 -4.46 7.21 -9.69
N ASP A 192 -4.24 6.47 -8.62
CA ASP A 192 -5.04 6.58 -7.40
C ASP A 192 -4.94 7.96 -6.71
N ASP A 193 -4.07 8.84 -7.18
CA ASP A 193 -4.04 10.24 -6.74
C ASP A 193 -5.30 11.04 -7.12
N ILE A 194 -6.08 10.59 -8.10
CA ILE A 194 -7.38 11.21 -8.47
C ILE A 194 -8.35 11.31 -7.29
N VAL A 195 -8.21 10.45 -6.27
CA VAL A 195 -9.12 10.44 -5.11
C VAL A 195 -8.58 11.22 -3.90
N ARG A 196 -7.42 11.88 -4.00
CA ARG A 196 -6.82 12.59 -2.86
C ARG A 196 -7.73 13.66 -2.25
N GLN A 197 -8.49 14.36 -3.07
CA GLN A 197 -9.37 15.44 -2.64
C GLN A 197 -10.86 15.04 -2.62
N GLN A 198 -11.16 13.75 -2.83
CA GLN A 198 -12.53 13.27 -2.89
C GLN A 198 -12.97 12.63 -1.57
N ASP A 199 -14.15 13.00 -1.08
CA ASP A 199 -14.76 12.37 0.10
C ASP A 199 -15.50 11.08 -0.30
N ILE A 200 -14.76 9.98 -0.32
CA ILE A 200 -15.28 8.66 -0.67
C ILE A 200 -15.38 7.80 0.59
N SER A 201 -16.61 7.53 1.01
CA SER A 201 -16.87 6.66 2.17
C SER A 201 -16.53 5.20 1.88
N LEU A 202 -15.86 4.52 2.81
CA LEU A 202 -15.56 3.08 2.79
C LEU A 202 -16.47 2.28 3.74
N GLU A 203 -17.60 2.83 4.19
CA GLU A 203 -18.47 2.19 5.20
C GLU A 203 -19.02 0.82 4.80
N LYS A 204 -19.17 0.55 3.50
CA LYS A 204 -19.69 -0.72 2.99
C LYS A 204 -18.57 -1.60 2.45
N THR A 205 -17.54 -1.82 3.25
CA THR A 205 -16.43 -2.74 2.99
C THR A 205 -16.24 -3.67 4.18
N HIS A 206 -15.74 -4.88 3.95
CA HIS A 206 -15.36 -5.81 5.02
C HIS A 206 -13.95 -5.54 5.56
N TYR A 207 -13.20 -4.69 4.84
CA TYR A 207 -11.82 -4.37 5.18
C TYR A 207 -11.73 -3.39 6.33
N LEU A 208 -10.92 -3.72 7.33
CA LEU A 208 -10.58 -2.79 8.41
C LEU A 208 -9.60 -1.73 7.91
N SER A 209 -9.98 -0.46 7.95
CA SER A 209 -9.15 0.64 7.45
C SER A 209 -7.97 0.95 8.38
N GLN A 210 -6.97 0.07 8.34
CA GLN A 210 -5.79 0.09 9.21
C GLN A 210 -4.58 0.75 8.55
N TRP A 211 -4.38 0.53 7.25
CA TRP A 211 -3.17 0.87 6.53
C TRP A 211 -3.40 2.04 5.57
N ALA A 212 -2.52 3.05 5.60
CA ALA A 212 -2.65 4.29 4.84
C ALA A 212 -2.87 4.05 3.33
N PHE A 213 -1.94 3.34 2.70
CA PHE A 213 -1.99 3.16 1.25
C PHE A 213 -3.01 2.13 0.80
N THR A 214 -3.33 1.13 1.61
CA THR A 214 -4.45 0.22 1.30
C THR A 214 -5.79 0.94 1.37
N ASN A 215 -5.96 1.87 2.30
CA ASN A 215 -7.15 2.72 2.37
C ASN A 215 -7.28 3.59 1.11
N ARG A 216 -6.18 4.17 0.61
CA ARG A 216 -6.18 4.96 -0.63
C ARG A 216 -6.52 4.11 -1.84
N ILE A 217 -5.95 2.92 -1.95
CA ILE A 217 -6.26 1.96 -3.02
C ILE A 217 -7.75 1.57 -2.99
N LEU A 218 -8.34 1.30 -1.81
CA LEU A 218 -9.78 1.02 -1.68
C LEU A 218 -10.66 2.20 -2.09
N LYS A 219 -10.29 3.43 -1.74
CA LYS A 219 -11.00 4.63 -2.21
C LYS A 219 -10.95 4.75 -3.73
N ALA A 220 -9.78 4.56 -4.32
CA ALA A 220 -9.59 4.57 -5.77
C ALA A 220 -10.39 3.45 -6.46
N THR A 221 -10.41 2.26 -5.85
CA THR A 221 -11.23 1.13 -6.31
C THR A 221 -12.71 1.49 -6.32
N LYS A 222 -13.23 2.04 -5.22
CA LYS A 222 -14.62 2.43 -5.12
C LYS A 222 -14.98 3.53 -6.11
N TRP A 223 -14.10 4.52 -6.23
CA TRP A 223 -14.26 5.58 -7.22
C TRP A 223 -14.34 5.00 -8.64
N ALA A 224 -13.39 4.15 -9.04
CA ALA A 224 -13.37 3.53 -10.35
C ALA A 224 -14.57 2.60 -10.59
N ALA A 225 -15.01 1.88 -9.55
CA ALA A 225 -16.20 1.03 -9.61
C ALA A 225 -17.48 1.84 -9.95
N MET A 226 -17.60 3.06 -9.42
CA MET A 226 -18.72 3.95 -9.64
C MET A 226 -18.66 4.70 -10.97
N GLN A 227 -17.52 4.71 -11.66
CA GLN A 227 -17.39 5.35 -12.96
C GLN A 227 -18.08 4.53 -14.07
N PRO A 228 -18.49 5.17 -15.18
CA PRO A 228 -18.94 4.48 -16.37
C PRO A 228 -17.91 3.48 -16.92
N SER A 229 -18.30 2.70 -17.93
CA SER A 229 -17.47 1.64 -18.51
C SER A 229 -16.20 2.13 -19.23
N ASP A 230 -16.12 3.43 -19.54
CA ASP A 230 -14.92 4.07 -20.10
C ASP A 230 -13.73 4.06 -19.13
N VAL A 231 -13.99 4.00 -17.81
CA VAL A 231 -12.95 3.90 -16.78
C VAL A 231 -12.85 2.48 -16.27
N GLN A 232 -11.69 1.87 -16.40
CA GLN A 232 -11.38 0.53 -15.91
C GLN A 232 -10.30 0.57 -14.84
N TYR A 233 -10.21 -0.49 -14.04
CA TYR A 233 -9.33 -0.56 -12.89
C TYR A 233 -8.22 -1.60 -13.08
N MET A 234 -6.99 -1.20 -12.81
CA MET A 234 -5.80 -2.05 -12.79
C MET A 234 -5.01 -1.75 -11.51
N GLN A 235 -4.54 -2.78 -10.83
CA GLN A 235 -3.74 -2.63 -9.62
C GLN A 235 -2.36 -3.26 -9.79
N MET A 236 -1.33 -2.52 -9.38
CA MET A 236 0.00 -3.06 -9.18
C MET A 236 0.17 -3.52 -7.73
N THR A 237 0.84 -4.63 -7.55
CA THR A 237 1.25 -5.15 -6.24
C THR A 237 2.62 -5.80 -6.33
N SER A 238 3.35 -5.84 -5.23
CA SER A 238 4.64 -6.54 -5.17
C SER A 238 4.49 -7.91 -4.52
N PHE A 239 5.22 -8.90 -5.01
CA PHE A 239 5.34 -10.18 -4.32
C PHE A 239 5.82 -9.96 -2.89
N GLY A 240 5.28 -10.74 -1.94
CA GLY A 240 5.59 -10.61 -0.52
C GLY A 240 4.96 -9.41 0.17
N CYS A 241 4.06 -8.66 -0.49
CA CYS A 241 3.34 -7.55 0.16
C CYS A 241 2.17 -8.07 1.01
N GLY A 242 2.38 -8.26 2.31
CA GLY A 242 1.37 -8.76 3.24
C GLY A 242 0.08 -7.91 3.27
N PRO A 243 0.14 -6.58 3.45
CA PRO A 243 -1.07 -5.76 3.44
C PRO A 243 -1.88 -5.85 2.13
N ASP A 244 -1.23 -5.99 0.96
CA ASP A 244 -1.93 -6.11 -0.31
C ASP A 244 -2.58 -7.50 -0.47
N ALA A 245 -2.01 -8.55 0.11
CA ALA A 245 -2.57 -9.89 0.08
C ALA A 245 -4.00 -9.94 0.64
N PHE A 246 -4.26 -9.21 1.74
CA PHE A 246 -5.60 -9.08 2.32
C PHE A 246 -6.49 -8.06 1.58
N LEU A 247 -5.89 -7.07 0.95
CA LEU A 247 -6.60 -6.04 0.20
C LEU A 247 -7.23 -6.55 -1.09
N ILE A 248 -6.55 -7.44 -1.80
CA ILE A 248 -6.91 -7.90 -3.15
C ILE A 248 -8.33 -8.46 -3.21
N ASP A 249 -8.74 -9.24 -2.21
CA ASP A 249 -10.07 -9.84 -2.17
C ASP A 249 -11.17 -8.80 -1.98
N GLU A 250 -10.93 -7.80 -1.14
CA GLU A 250 -11.88 -6.70 -0.96
C GLU A 250 -11.99 -5.85 -2.22
N VAL A 251 -10.88 -5.55 -2.89
CA VAL A 251 -10.87 -4.85 -4.18
C VAL A 251 -11.66 -5.62 -5.23
N ARG A 252 -11.44 -6.94 -5.33
CA ARG A 252 -12.14 -7.81 -6.26
C ARG A 252 -13.65 -7.82 -6.00
N ASN A 253 -14.05 -7.97 -4.74
CA ASN A 253 -15.44 -7.98 -4.33
C ASN A 253 -16.12 -6.63 -4.59
N LEU A 254 -15.43 -5.55 -4.29
CA LEU A 254 -15.94 -4.20 -4.53
C LEU A 254 -16.18 -3.93 -6.01
N LEU A 255 -15.21 -4.23 -6.87
CA LEU A 255 -15.35 -4.07 -8.33
C LEU A 255 -16.46 -4.95 -8.91
N LYS A 256 -16.52 -6.23 -8.47
CA LYS A 256 -17.54 -7.19 -8.94
C LYS A 256 -18.96 -6.70 -8.66
N ARG A 257 -19.21 -6.09 -7.50
CA ARG A 257 -20.53 -5.52 -7.16
C ARG A 257 -21.02 -4.49 -8.16
N TYR A 258 -20.10 -3.78 -8.83
CA TYR A 258 -20.39 -2.79 -9.87
C TYR A 258 -20.20 -3.33 -11.29
N GLY A 259 -20.08 -4.65 -11.45
CA GLY A 259 -19.92 -5.30 -12.75
C GLY A 259 -18.55 -5.11 -13.40
N LYS A 260 -17.53 -4.68 -12.62
CA LYS A 260 -16.15 -4.51 -13.10
C LYS A 260 -15.24 -5.63 -12.59
N ASN A 261 -14.13 -5.83 -13.28
CA ASN A 261 -13.14 -6.85 -12.93
C ASN A 261 -11.86 -6.21 -12.41
N LEU A 262 -11.18 -6.92 -11.48
CA LEU A 262 -9.84 -6.59 -11.06
C LEU A 262 -8.83 -7.14 -12.06
N THR A 263 -7.98 -6.27 -12.60
CA THR A 263 -6.73 -6.68 -13.26
C THR A 263 -5.58 -6.43 -12.32
N LEU A 264 -4.90 -7.50 -11.93
CA LEU A 264 -3.78 -7.45 -11.00
C LEU A 264 -2.47 -7.69 -11.74
N LEU A 265 -1.52 -6.76 -11.61
CA LEU A 265 -0.15 -6.90 -12.07
C LEU A 265 0.75 -7.11 -10.85
N LYS A 266 1.35 -8.30 -10.78
CA LYS A 266 2.35 -8.62 -9.75
C LYS A 266 3.73 -8.27 -10.25
N ILE A 267 4.42 -7.46 -9.47
CA ILE A 267 5.77 -6.98 -9.75
C ILE A 267 6.74 -7.65 -8.79
N ASP A 268 7.84 -8.14 -9.33
CA ASP A 268 8.96 -8.70 -8.56
C ASP A 268 10.31 -8.26 -9.13
N ASP A 269 11.39 -8.85 -8.61
CA ASP A 269 12.75 -8.60 -9.06
C ASP A 269 13.11 -9.29 -10.39
N VAL A 270 12.25 -10.17 -10.88
CA VAL A 270 12.44 -10.83 -12.17
C VAL A 270 11.97 -9.93 -13.30
N ASN A 271 12.91 -9.48 -14.12
CA ASN A 271 12.64 -8.57 -15.23
C ASN A 271 11.96 -9.29 -16.41
N ASN A 272 10.67 -9.61 -16.28
CA ASN A 272 9.88 -10.26 -17.33
C ASN A 272 8.93 -9.27 -18.02
N ILE A 273 9.49 -8.23 -18.62
CA ILE A 273 8.73 -7.18 -19.34
C ILE A 273 7.86 -7.77 -20.44
N GLY A 274 8.30 -8.86 -21.09
CA GLY A 274 7.55 -9.49 -22.16
C GLY A 274 6.19 -10.04 -21.73
N SER A 275 6.13 -10.72 -20.58
CA SER A 275 4.87 -11.26 -20.07
C SER A 275 3.93 -10.15 -19.58
N ILE A 276 4.46 -9.09 -18.96
CA ILE A 276 3.68 -7.93 -18.56
C ILE A 276 3.07 -7.25 -19.78
N LYS A 277 3.88 -6.99 -20.81
CA LYS A 277 3.43 -6.38 -22.07
C LYS A 277 2.31 -7.18 -22.74
N LEU A 278 2.44 -8.51 -22.78
CA LEU A 278 1.43 -9.38 -23.37
C LEU A 278 0.10 -9.31 -22.57
N ARG A 279 0.19 -9.37 -21.24
CA ARG A 279 -0.98 -9.28 -20.36
C ARG A 279 -1.70 -7.92 -20.49
N VAL A 280 -0.94 -6.83 -20.48
CA VAL A 280 -1.49 -5.48 -20.65
C VAL A 280 -2.18 -5.34 -22.00
N ARG A 281 -1.55 -5.81 -23.10
CA ARG A 281 -2.13 -5.79 -24.43
C ARG A 281 -3.42 -6.60 -24.52
N SER A 282 -3.41 -7.84 -24.03
CA SER A 282 -4.58 -8.70 -24.02
C SER A 282 -5.75 -8.09 -23.23
N LEU A 283 -5.43 -7.44 -22.11
CA LEU A 283 -6.44 -6.72 -21.32
C LEU A 283 -7.04 -5.55 -22.10
N VAL A 284 -6.20 -4.67 -22.64
CA VAL A 284 -6.66 -3.47 -23.37
C VAL A 284 -7.54 -3.86 -24.56
N GLU A 285 -7.16 -4.88 -25.31
CA GLU A 285 -7.98 -5.41 -26.43
C GLU A 285 -9.32 -5.98 -25.93
N SER A 286 -9.32 -6.75 -24.82
CA SER A 286 -10.54 -7.28 -24.21
C SER A 286 -11.47 -6.16 -23.72
N LEU A 287 -10.92 -5.10 -23.11
CA LEU A 287 -11.69 -3.97 -22.61
C LEU A 287 -12.27 -3.13 -23.76
N ASN A 288 -11.50 -2.88 -24.81
CA ASN A 288 -12.00 -2.19 -26.00
C ASN A 288 -13.15 -2.96 -26.66
N PHE A 289 -13.05 -4.29 -26.74
CA PHE A 289 -14.15 -5.14 -27.23
C PHE A 289 -15.38 -5.05 -26.33
N SER A 290 -15.19 -5.07 -25.02
CA SER A 290 -16.28 -4.99 -24.04
C SER A 290 -16.99 -3.63 -24.06
N LEU A 291 -16.27 -2.53 -24.26
CA LEU A 291 -16.86 -1.19 -24.37
C LEU A 291 -17.89 -1.08 -25.51
N GLN A 292 -17.68 -1.80 -26.59
CA GLN A 292 -18.59 -1.83 -27.74
C GLN A 292 -19.86 -2.64 -27.49
N HIS A 293 -19.88 -3.51 -26.46
CA HIS A 293 -20.93 -4.52 -26.25
C HIS A 293 -21.55 -4.51 -24.84
N SER A 294 -21.13 -3.63 -23.93
CA SER A 294 -21.53 -3.68 -22.52
C SER A 294 -22.88 -3.03 -22.23
N GLN A 295 -23.74 -3.77 -21.53
CA GLN A 295 -24.89 -3.24 -20.79
C GLN A 295 -24.44 -2.89 -19.36
N THR A 296 -24.77 -1.69 -18.90
CA THR A 296 -24.56 -1.28 -17.50
C THR A 296 -25.41 -2.13 -16.56
N LYS A 297 -24.75 -2.93 -15.72
CA LYS A 297 -25.42 -3.72 -14.70
C LYS A 297 -25.62 -2.87 -13.43
N ALA A 298 -26.81 -2.96 -12.82
CA ALA A 298 -27.03 -2.32 -11.53
C ALA A 298 -26.11 -2.92 -10.45
N PRO A 299 -25.59 -2.11 -9.49
CA PRO A 299 -24.72 -2.60 -8.45
C PRO A 299 -25.40 -3.69 -7.59
N GLU A 300 -24.68 -4.77 -7.29
CA GLU A 300 -25.15 -5.78 -6.36
C GLU A 300 -25.16 -5.22 -4.92
N PRO A 301 -26.16 -5.58 -4.09
CA PRO A 301 -26.24 -5.09 -2.73
C PRO A 301 -25.06 -5.59 -1.88
N PHE A 302 -24.57 -4.73 -0.98
CA PHE A 302 -23.59 -5.14 0.01
C PHE A 302 -24.25 -6.02 1.08
N VAL A 303 -23.75 -7.23 1.25
CA VAL A 303 -24.17 -8.13 2.32
C VAL A 303 -23.31 -7.84 3.56
N SER A 304 -23.85 -7.13 4.53
CA SER A 304 -23.17 -6.90 5.81
C SER A 304 -23.45 -8.07 6.76
N THR A 305 -22.44 -8.44 7.55
CA THR A 305 -22.67 -9.28 8.75
C THR A 305 -23.41 -8.47 9.78
N ALA A 306 -24.41 -9.07 10.43
CA ALA A 306 -25.11 -8.40 11.53
C ALA A 306 -24.10 -8.08 12.66
N PRO A 307 -24.14 -6.88 13.24
CA PRO A 307 -23.25 -6.54 14.34
C PRO A 307 -23.54 -7.43 15.55
N PHE A 308 -22.48 -7.84 16.25
CA PHE A 308 -22.59 -8.58 17.48
C PHE A 308 -23.22 -7.70 18.57
N THR A 309 -24.31 -8.15 19.18
CA THR A 309 -25.09 -7.41 20.16
C THR A 309 -25.11 -8.12 21.53
N ARG A 310 -25.64 -7.48 22.56
CA ARG A 310 -25.83 -8.12 23.87
C ARG A 310 -26.69 -9.38 23.83
N LYS A 311 -27.60 -9.51 22.86
CA LYS A 311 -28.44 -10.69 22.65
C LYS A 311 -27.62 -11.89 22.16
N ASP A 312 -26.51 -11.62 21.50
CA ASP A 312 -25.61 -12.64 20.93
C ASP A 312 -24.63 -13.22 21.97
N LYS A 313 -24.61 -12.72 23.19
CA LYS A 313 -23.77 -13.26 24.29
C LYS A 313 -23.95 -14.75 24.55
N LYS A 314 -25.11 -15.31 24.19
CA LYS A 314 -25.42 -16.75 24.30
C LYS A 314 -24.84 -17.59 23.14
N LYS A 315 -24.31 -16.93 22.11
CA LYS A 315 -23.67 -17.63 21.00
C LYS A 315 -22.26 -18.04 21.42
N LYS A 316 -21.89 -19.25 21.04
CA LYS A 316 -20.53 -19.78 21.24
C LYS A 316 -19.58 -19.04 20.32
N ILE A 317 -18.50 -18.51 20.87
CA ILE A 317 -17.43 -17.85 20.13
C ILE A 317 -16.31 -18.86 19.91
N LEU A 318 -15.92 -19.07 18.66
CA LEU A 318 -14.73 -19.85 18.34
C LEU A 318 -13.55 -18.89 18.16
N ALA A 319 -12.43 -19.22 18.76
CA ALA A 319 -11.18 -18.45 18.65
C ALA A 319 -10.07 -19.33 18.08
N PRO A 320 -9.32 -18.86 17.07
CA PRO A 320 -8.13 -19.55 16.61
C PRO A 320 -7.13 -19.75 17.76
N PHE A 321 -6.29 -20.77 17.64
CA PHE A 321 -5.20 -20.99 18.58
C PHE A 321 -4.06 -20.00 18.31
N PHE A 322 -3.74 -19.15 19.27
CA PHE A 322 -2.66 -18.16 19.12
C PHE A 322 -1.32 -18.67 19.65
N THR A 323 -1.29 -19.06 20.91
CA THR A 323 -0.08 -19.57 21.56
C THR A 323 -0.42 -20.52 22.71
N PRO A 324 0.48 -21.45 23.08
CA PRO A 324 0.28 -22.31 24.23
C PRO A 324 0.11 -21.57 25.56
N PHE A 325 0.58 -20.33 25.64
CA PHE A 325 0.53 -19.53 26.87
C PHE A 325 -0.74 -18.72 27.01
N ILE A 326 -1.32 -18.26 25.89
CA ILE A 326 -2.46 -17.34 25.89
C ILE A 326 -3.76 -18.08 25.60
N SER A 327 -3.78 -18.96 24.62
CA SER A 327 -5.01 -19.62 24.14
C SER A 327 -5.78 -20.36 25.22
N PRO A 328 -5.15 -21.10 26.15
CA PRO A 328 -5.87 -21.78 27.24
C PRO A 328 -6.52 -20.83 28.25
N LEU A 329 -6.03 -19.59 28.36
CA LEU A 329 -6.54 -18.60 29.32
C LEU A 329 -7.76 -17.83 28.79
N ILE A 330 -7.84 -17.64 27.44
CA ILE A 330 -8.87 -16.81 26.81
C ILE A 330 -10.30 -17.30 27.16
N PRO A 331 -10.66 -18.58 27.06
CA PRO A 331 -12.00 -19.04 27.39
C PRO A 331 -12.40 -18.71 28.85
N SER A 332 -11.47 -18.85 29.79
CA SER A 332 -11.71 -18.56 31.20
C SER A 332 -11.96 -17.06 31.44
N ILE A 333 -11.17 -16.20 30.81
CA ILE A 333 -11.33 -14.74 30.88
C ILE A 333 -12.69 -14.32 30.27
N MET A 334 -13.03 -14.87 29.12
CA MET A 334 -14.27 -14.56 28.43
C MET A 334 -15.50 -15.04 29.20
N LYS A 335 -15.40 -16.17 29.89
CA LYS A 335 -16.46 -16.68 30.79
C LYS A 335 -16.73 -15.73 31.93
N VAL A 336 -15.72 -15.13 32.54
CA VAL A 336 -15.90 -14.09 33.59
C VAL A 336 -16.63 -12.86 33.03
N ALA A 337 -16.38 -12.50 31.77
CA ALA A 337 -17.09 -11.43 31.06
C ALA A 337 -18.50 -11.81 30.59
N GLY A 338 -18.93 -13.07 30.81
CA GLY A 338 -20.25 -13.57 30.45
C GLY A 338 -20.40 -14.03 29.00
N TYR A 339 -19.29 -14.42 28.37
CA TYR A 339 -19.27 -14.98 27.02
C TYR A 339 -18.86 -16.45 27.05
N GLU A 340 -19.50 -17.27 26.21
CA GLU A 340 -19.08 -18.64 25.97
C GLU A 340 -18.07 -18.66 24.81
N MET A 341 -16.84 -19.07 25.09
CA MET A 341 -15.76 -19.15 24.10
C MET A 341 -15.06 -20.50 24.17
N GLU A 342 -14.71 -21.01 23.00
CA GLU A 342 -13.87 -22.18 22.82
C GLU A 342 -12.65 -21.80 21.97
N THR A 343 -11.48 -22.18 22.38
CA THR A 343 -10.26 -22.06 21.57
C THR A 343 -10.14 -23.33 20.70
N LEU A 344 -9.94 -23.13 19.42
CA LEU A 344 -9.69 -24.21 18.47
C LEU A 344 -8.38 -24.93 18.83
N PRO A 345 -8.21 -26.19 18.43
CA PRO A 345 -6.96 -26.93 18.64
C PRO A 345 -5.79 -26.29 17.85
N LEU A 346 -4.58 -26.77 18.12
CA LEU A 346 -3.41 -26.45 17.30
C LEU A 346 -3.66 -26.85 15.85
N SER A 347 -3.23 -25.99 14.92
CA SER A 347 -3.29 -26.26 13.50
C SER A 347 -2.53 -27.54 13.14
N ASP A 348 -3.08 -28.32 12.24
CA ASP A 348 -2.53 -29.58 11.72
C ASP A 348 -2.47 -29.61 10.20
N THR A 349 -2.24 -30.79 9.61
CA THR A 349 -2.20 -30.94 8.16
C THR A 349 -3.57 -30.62 7.51
N ALA A 350 -4.68 -31.00 8.17
CA ALA A 350 -6.01 -30.71 7.67
C ALA A 350 -6.28 -29.19 7.64
N SER A 351 -5.80 -28.44 8.65
CA SER A 351 -5.86 -26.98 8.66
C SER A 351 -5.13 -26.38 7.45
N CYS A 352 -3.98 -26.95 7.06
CA CYS A 352 -3.28 -26.52 5.86
C CYS A 352 -4.11 -26.77 4.59
N ASP A 353 -4.65 -27.98 4.42
CA ASP A 353 -5.42 -28.37 3.23
C ASP A 353 -6.69 -27.51 3.06
N TRP A 354 -7.43 -27.30 4.14
CA TRP A 354 -8.60 -26.43 4.13
C TRP A 354 -8.23 -24.96 3.92
N GLY A 355 -7.18 -24.50 4.56
CA GLY A 355 -6.68 -23.14 4.38
C GLY A 355 -6.29 -22.85 2.93
N LEU A 356 -5.53 -23.73 2.28
CA LEU A 356 -5.16 -23.62 0.87
C LEU A 356 -6.37 -23.63 -0.08
N LYS A 357 -7.45 -24.29 0.31
CA LYS A 357 -8.69 -24.33 -0.48
C LYS A 357 -9.50 -23.04 -0.41
N TYR A 358 -9.53 -22.36 0.74
CA TYR A 358 -10.43 -21.24 1.00
C TYR A 358 -9.74 -19.88 1.12
N SER A 359 -8.44 -19.81 1.42
CA SER A 359 -7.70 -18.57 1.39
C SER A 359 -7.15 -18.26 -0.01
N ASN A 360 -6.91 -16.99 -0.31
CA ASN A 360 -6.16 -16.65 -1.49
C ASN A 360 -4.67 -17.00 -1.28
N ASN A 361 -3.97 -17.33 -2.36
CA ASN A 361 -2.59 -17.78 -2.33
C ASN A 361 -1.53 -16.69 -2.06
N GLU A 362 -1.97 -15.46 -1.81
CA GLU A 362 -1.11 -14.32 -1.49
C GLU A 362 -0.93 -14.12 0.01
N VAL A 363 -1.87 -14.65 0.83
CA VAL A 363 -1.79 -14.50 2.29
C VAL A 363 -0.64 -15.35 2.86
N CYS A 364 -0.10 -14.89 3.98
CA CYS A 364 0.99 -15.61 4.64
C CYS A 364 0.52 -16.97 5.19
N TYR A 365 1.44 -17.92 5.30
CA TYR A 365 1.14 -19.27 5.77
C TYR A 365 0.40 -19.32 7.12
N PRO A 366 0.75 -18.52 8.15
CA PRO A 366 -0.05 -18.47 9.37
C PRO A 366 -1.50 -18.07 9.16
N ALA A 367 -1.78 -17.12 8.27
CA ALA A 367 -3.16 -16.75 7.95
C ALA A 367 -3.89 -17.88 7.22
N THR A 368 -3.22 -18.60 6.32
CA THR A 368 -3.76 -19.80 5.67
C THR A 368 -4.17 -20.85 6.70
N LEU A 369 -3.34 -21.14 7.69
CA LEU A 369 -3.66 -22.08 8.77
C LEU A 369 -4.88 -21.62 9.58
N ILE A 370 -4.95 -20.35 9.95
CA ILE A 370 -6.10 -19.79 10.69
C ILE A 370 -7.41 -19.96 9.90
N VAL A 371 -7.37 -19.73 8.58
CA VAL A 371 -8.55 -19.95 7.71
C VAL A 371 -8.94 -21.42 7.69
N GLY A 372 -7.98 -22.31 7.69
CA GLY A 372 -8.22 -23.75 7.71
C GLY A 372 -8.70 -24.28 9.06
N ASP A 373 -8.35 -23.65 10.15
CA ASP A 373 -8.82 -23.99 11.50
C ASP A 373 -10.31 -23.62 11.70
N ILE A 374 -10.81 -22.59 11.03
CA ILE A 374 -12.19 -22.08 11.08
C ILE A 374 -13.10 -22.86 10.15
#